data_1720dd8be0bb389906f5470790429063
#
_entry.id   1720dd8be0bb389906f5470790429063
#
_cell.length_a   1.000
_cell.length_b   1.000
_cell.length_c   1.000
_cell.angle_alpha   90.00
_cell.angle_beta   90.00
_cell.angle_gamma   90.00
#
_symmetry.space_group_name_H-M   'P 1'
#
loop_
_entity.id
_entity.type
_entity.pdbx_description
1 polymer ?
#
loop_
_entity_poly.entity_id
_entity_poly.type
_entity_poly.pdbx_seq_one_letter_code
_entity_poly.pdbx_strand_id
1 'polypeptide(L)' 'MMPLVYAEKGEPQIIKKIGGSPETRKHLEDLGFHVGGEASVVSALGENLIIKVKESRVAVSDELARKIFV' A
#
# COMPACT_ATOMS: atom_id res chain seq x y z
N MET A 1 -8.91 -7.30 -9.12
CA MET A 1 -7.81 -6.47 -8.64
C MET A 1 -8.33 -5.07 -8.37
N MET A 2 -8.01 -4.51 -7.22
CA MET A 2 -8.48 -3.19 -6.83
C MET A 2 -7.37 -2.41 -6.13
N PRO A 3 -7.43 -1.07 -6.12
CA PRO A 3 -6.50 -0.29 -5.32
C PRO A 3 -6.62 -0.63 -3.84
N LEU A 4 -5.48 -0.69 -3.16
CA LEU A 4 -5.44 -1.02 -1.74
C LEU A 4 -6.31 -0.08 -0.88
N VAL A 5 -6.43 1.17 -1.31
CA VAL A 5 -7.22 2.17 -0.56
C VAL A 5 -8.68 1.78 -0.38
N TYR A 6 -9.19 0.88 -1.21
CA TYR A 6 -10.57 0.40 -1.11
C TYR A 6 -10.72 -0.87 -0.31
N ALA A 7 -9.62 -1.46 0.16
CA ALA A 7 -9.69 -2.66 0.98
C ALA A 7 -10.22 -2.34 2.37
N GLU A 8 -10.86 -3.31 3.00
CA GLU A 8 -11.34 -3.13 4.35
C GLU A 8 -10.20 -3.02 5.33
N LYS A 9 -10.35 -2.15 6.31
CA LYS A 9 -9.35 -1.95 7.35
C LYS A 9 -9.10 -3.23 8.14
N GLY A 10 -7.83 -3.50 8.39
CA GLY A 10 -7.43 -4.65 9.18
C GLY A 10 -7.39 -5.97 8.44
N GLU A 11 -7.87 -6.00 7.20
CA GLU A 11 -7.88 -7.23 6.42
C GLU A 11 -6.60 -7.35 5.58
N PRO A 12 -5.78 -8.39 5.80
CA PRO A 12 -4.58 -8.58 5.00
C PRO A 12 -4.89 -8.85 3.54
N GLN A 13 -4.14 -8.20 2.66
CA GLN A 13 -4.29 -8.35 1.22
C GLN A 13 -2.95 -8.68 0.60
N ILE A 14 -2.96 -9.45 -0.46
CA ILE A 14 -1.75 -9.76 -1.21
C ILE A 14 -1.60 -8.73 -2.33
N ILE A 15 -0.45 -8.10 -2.40
CA ILE A 15 -0.15 -7.12 -3.44
C ILE A 15 0.02 -7.83 -4.78
N LYS A 16 -0.78 -7.44 -5.76
CA LYS A 16 -0.77 -8.05 -7.09
C LYS A 16 -0.05 -7.21 -8.12
N LYS A 17 -0.04 -5.89 -7.92
CA LYS A 17 0.58 -4.98 -8.85
C LYS A 17 0.92 -3.67 -8.16
N ILE A 18 2.01 -3.06 -8.56
CA ILE A 18 2.38 -1.71 -8.14
C ILE A 18 2.49 -0.87 -9.41
N GLY A 19 1.65 0.15 -9.51
CA GLY A 19 1.61 1.03 -10.66
C GLY A 19 2.47 2.26 -10.50
N GLY A 20 2.31 3.19 -11.44
CA GLY A 20 3.03 4.45 -11.43
C GLY A 20 4.34 4.40 -12.21
N SER A 21 5.11 5.48 -12.11
CA SER A 21 6.41 5.58 -12.77
C SER A 21 7.42 4.64 -12.12
N PRO A 22 8.55 4.36 -12.79
CA PRO A 22 9.60 3.56 -12.17
C PRO A 22 10.09 4.16 -10.84
N GLU A 23 10.15 5.48 -10.74
CA GLU A 23 10.54 6.15 -9.49
C GLU A 23 9.53 5.90 -8.38
N THR A 24 8.24 6.00 -8.69
CA THR A 24 7.18 5.75 -7.74
C THR A 24 7.21 4.30 -7.27
N ARG A 25 7.37 3.36 -8.20
CA ARG A 25 7.45 1.94 -7.86
C ARG A 25 8.63 1.66 -6.95
N LYS A 26 9.79 2.24 -7.27
CA LYS A 26 10.98 2.06 -6.44
C LYS A 26 10.77 2.61 -5.04
N HIS A 27 10.16 3.78 -4.94
CA HIS A 27 9.86 4.40 -3.65
C HIS A 27 8.96 3.48 -2.81
N LEU A 28 7.91 2.94 -3.41
CA LEU A 28 7.00 2.03 -2.71
C LEU A 28 7.71 0.74 -2.32
N GLU A 29 8.57 0.21 -3.18
CA GLU A 29 9.36 -0.97 -2.85
C GLU A 29 10.29 -0.69 -1.67
N ASP A 30 10.92 0.48 -1.64
CA ASP A 30 11.79 0.86 -0.53
C ASP A 30 11.03 0.94 0.79
N LEU A 31 9.76 1.26 0.74
CA LEU A 31 8.89 1.27 1.92
C LEU A 31 8.45 -0.14 2.34
N GLY A 32 8.68 -1.13 1.51
CA GLY A 32 8.36 -2.51 1.82
C GLY A 32 7.21 -3.10 1.00
N PHE A 33 6.68 -2.36 0.03
CA PHE A 33 5.57 -2.87 -0.80
C PHE A 33 6.12 -3.63 -2.00
N HIS A 34 5.89 -4.94 -2.02
CA HIS A 34 6.36 -5.82 -3.09
C HIS A 34 5.23 -6.67 -3.61
N VAL A 35 5.21 -6.92 -4.91
CA VAL A 35 4.27 -7.86 -5.51
C VAL A 35 4.45 -9.22 -4.84
N GLY A 36 3.34 -9.82 -4.41
CA GLY A 36 3.37 -11.06 -3.65
C GLY A 36 3.45 -10.86 -2.15
N GLY A 37 3.77 -9.66 -1.69
CA GLY A 37 3.80 -9.34 -0.27
C GLY A 37 2.42 -9.05 0.28
N GLU A 38 2.31 -9.03 1.59
CA GLU A 38 1.05 -8.80 2.28
C GLU A 38 1.02 -7.39 2.86
N ALA A 39 -0.12 -6.72 2.70
CA ALA A 39 -0.33 -5.39 3.26
C ALA A 39 -1.76 -5.25 3.76
N SER A 40 -1.95 -4.46 4.80
CA SER A 40 -3.30 -4.18 5.30
C SER A 40 -3.42 -2.71 5.68
N VAL A 41 -4.58 -2.13 5.42
CA VAL A 41 -4.88 -0.76 5.82
C VAL A 41 -5.22 -0.77 7.30
N VAL A 42 -4.48 0.00 8.09
CA VAL A 42 -4.71 0.11 9.53
C VAL A 42 -5.69 1.24 9.84
N SER A 43 -5.43 2.41 9.27
CA SER A 43 -6.27 3.58 9.51
C SER A 43 -6.01 4.64 8.44
N ALA A 44 -6.85 5.67 8.44
CA ALA A 44 -6.66 6.83 7.60
C ALA A 44 -6.46 8.04 8.51
N LEU A 45 -5.54 8.91 8.15
CA LEU A 45 -5.24 10.11 8.90
C LEU A 45 -5.05 11.27 7.93
N GLY A 46 -6.09 12.11 7.80
CA GLY A 46 -6.08 13.17 6.80
C GLY A 46 -6.00 12.59 5.41
N GLU A 47 -5.02 13.04 4.64
CA GLU A 47 -4.80 12.57 3.28
C GLU A 47 -3.84 11.39 3.21
N ASN A 48 -3.47 10.83 4.36
CA ASN A 48 -2.55 9.72 4.44
C ASN A 48 -3.25 8.47 4.93
N LEU A 49 -2.67 7.32 4.58
CA LEU A 49 -3.10 6.03 5.08
C LEU A 49 -1.96 5.42 5.87
N ILE A 50 -2.31 4.78 6.97
CA ILE A 50 -1.36 3.99 7.72
C ILE A 50 -1.55 2.55 7.26
N ILE A 51 -0.50 1.97 6.72
CA ILE A 51 -0.55 0.63 6.14
C ILE A 51 0.47 -0.24 6.87
N LYS A 52 0.01 -1.40 7.31
CA LYS A 52 0.90 -2.40 7.88
C LYS A 52 1.47 -3.22 6.74
N VAL A 53 2.79 -3.27 6.65
CA VAL A 53 3.50 -4.07 5.68
C VAL A 53 4.66 -4.78 6.39
N LYS A 54 4.72 -6.11 6.27
CA LYS A 54 5.65 -6.93 7.04
C LYS A 54 5.42 -6.68 8.54
N GLU A 55 6.45 -6.31 9.28
CA GLU A 55 6.34 -6.04 10.71
C GLU A 55 6.33 -4.54 11.01
N SER A 56 6.18 -3.72 9.97
CA SER A 56 6.22 -2.27 10.09
C SER A 56 4.90 -1.64 9.72
N ARG A 57 4.70 -0.42 10.21
CA ARG A 57 3.59 0.41 9.79
C ARG A 57 4.17 1.64 9.12
N VAL A 58 3.67 1.96 7.94
CA VAL A 58 4.15 3.10 7.19
C VAL A 58 3.00 4.01 6.83
N ALA A 59 3.26 5.31 6.84
CA ALA A 59 2.30 6.30 6.40
C ALA A 59 2.59 6.61 4.94
N VAL A 60 1.58 6.47 4.08
CA VAL A 60 1.69 6.83 2.67
C VAL A 60 0.51 7.71 2.31
N SER A 61 0.73 8.62 1.36
CA SER A 61 -0.36 9.46 0.89
C SER A 61 -1.41 8.59 0.19
N ASP A 62 -2.65 9.07 0.20
CA ASP A 62 -3.73 8.41 -0.53
C ASP A 62 -3.35 8.24 -2.00
N GLU A 63 -2.73 9.27 -2.58
CA GLU A 63 -2.31 9.24 -3.97
C GLU A 63 -1.33 8.10 -4.25
N LEU A 64 -0.33 7.91 -3.39
CA LEU A 64 0.61 6.81 -3.55
C LEU A 64 -0.03 5.45 -3.28
N ALA A 65 -0.88 5.38 -2.27
CA ALA A 65 -1.56 4.12 -1.94
C ALA A 65 -2.46 3.63 -3.06
N ARG A 66 -2.99 4.54 -3.88
CA ARG A 66 -3.80 4.17 -5.04
C ARG A 66 -3.01 3.46 -6.14
N LYS A 67 -1.69 3.49 -6.06
CA LYS A 67 -0.82 2.79 -7.02
C LYS A 67 -0.59 1.33 -6.63
N ILE A 68 -1.02 0.93 -5.44
CA ILE A 68 -0.88 -0.44 -4.96
C ILE A 68 -2.19 -1.17 -5.22
N PHE A 69 -2.12 -2.29 -5.92
CA PHE A 69 -3.29 -3.09 -6.29
C PHE A 69 -3.26 -4.45 -5.60
N VAL A 70 -4.41 -4.85 -5.11
CA VAL A 70 -4.58 -6.11 -4.40
C VAL A 70 -5.72 -6.93 -4.97
#